data_46ca3dea55639e69d72f8367bef4fa3a
#
_entry.id   46ca3dea55639e69d72f8367bef4fa3a
#
_cell.length_a   1.000
_cell.length_b   1.000
_cell.length_c   1.000
_cell.angle_alpha   90.00
_cell.angle_beta   90.00
_cell.angle_gamma   90.00
#
_symmetry.space_group_name_H-M   'P 1'
#
loop_
_entity.id
_entity.type
_entity.pdbx_description
1 polymer ?
#
loop_
_entity_poly.entity_id
_entity_poly.type
_entity_poly.pdbx_seq_one_letter_code
_entity_poly.pdbx_strand_id
1 'polypeptide(L)'
;MPQKRLLQLLIGCEQRGGLVSHRMLSSGEEVPYEINISWWSAMADGGIDPTYLQRERFLLTQLLILALPGVPAFYLPALLAAPNDLTRFRRTGHRRDLNRPQFTAQALERRLADPDSDVSALLPALRRALAERAVHPAFHPDAPMTVLSEGRSDCVILRRSRGGETLVAVHNITAARLSFRLSGLGGDLNQPWADCLSGHVFEPHQSHSLEPYAVHWLFQP
;
A
#
# COMPACT_ATOMS: atom_id res chain seq x y z
N MET A 1 4.63 -2.75 -20.64
CA MET A 1 5.03 -3.83 -19.71
C MET A 1 5.39 -5.07 -20.51
N PRO A 2 6.51 -5.77 -20.25
CA PRO A 2 6.85 -7.01 -20.96
C PRO A 2 5.75 -8.06 -20.83
N GLN A 3 5.41 -8.77 -21.89
CA GLN A 3 4.32 -9.77 -21.96
C GLN A 3 4.44 -10.85 -20.88
N LYS A 4 5.66 -11.33 -20.58
CA LYS A 4 5.94 -12.29 -19.51
C LYS A 4 5.49 -11.78 -18.13
N ARG A 5 5.70 -10.49 -17.87
CA ARG A 5 5.32 -9.86 -16.59
C ARG A 5 3.82 -9.69 -16.45
N LEU A 6 3.13 -9.39 -17.56
CA LEU A 6 1.68 -9.35 -17.60
C LEU A 6 1.09 -10.74 -17.27
N LEU A 7 1.59 -11.78 -17.93
CA LEU A 7 1.12 -13.15 -17.68
C LEU A 7 1.31 -13.56 -16.21
N GLN A 8 2.45 -13.26 -15.60
CA GLN A 8 2.70 -13.51 -14.17
C GLN A 8 1.70 -12.80 -13.26
N LEU A 9 1.35 -11.55 -13.57
CA LEU A 9 0.34 -10.80 -12.81
C LEU A 9 -1.06 -11.42 -12.92
N LEU A 10 -1.44 -11.87 -14.10
CA LEU A 10 -2.75 -12.51 -14.33
C LEU A 10 -2.84 -13.85 -13.59
N ILE A 11 -1.81 -14.70 -13.71
CA ILE A 11 -1.72 -15.97 -12.96
C ILE A 11 -1.77 -15.70 -11.45
N GLY A 12 -0.98 -14.75 -10.96
CA GLY A 12 -0.99 -14.37 -9.55
C GLY A 12 -2.34 -13.84 -9.05
N CYS A 13 -3.11 -13.15 -9.91
CA CYS A 13 -4.47 -12.73 -9.60
C CYS A 13 -5.39 -13.94 -9.38
N GLU A 14 -5.37 -14.91 -10.31
CA GLU A 14 -6.21 -16.11 -10.24
C GLU A 14 -5.83 -17.00 -9.07
N GLN A 15 -4.55 -17.17 -8.77
CA GLN A 15 -4.06 -17.91 -7.61
C GLN A 15 -4.56 -17.32 -6.27
N ARG A 16 -4.80 -16.00 -6.22
CA ARG A 16 -5.38 -15.30 -5.05
C ARG A 16 -6.90 -15.23 -5.09
N GLY A 17 -7.55 -16.04 -5.95
CA GLY A 17 -9.00 -16.10 -6.08
C GLY A 17 -9.62 -14.91 -6.80
N GLY A 18 -8.82 -14.17 -7.57
CA GLY A 18 -9.30 -13.14 -8.48
C GLY A 18 -9.81 -13.71 -9.80
N LEU A 19 -10.41 -12.85 -10.63
CA LEU A 19 -10.94 -13.22 -11.93
C LEU A 19 -10.34 -12.29 -12.99
N VAL A 20 -9.90 -12.87 -14.11
CA VAL A 20 -9.46 -12.12 -15.28
C VAL A 20 -10.57 -12.12 -16.32
N SER A 21 -11.04 -10.94 -16.70
CA SER A 21 -11.99 -10.76 -17.79
C SER A 21 -11.24 -10.51 -19.08
N HIS A 22 -11.74 -11.08 -20.18
CA HIS A 22 -11.18 -10.91 -21.50
C HIS A 22 -12.16 -10.16 -22.41
N ARG A 23 -11.63 -9.54 -23.44
CA ARG A 23 -12.42 -8.94 -24.52
C ARG A 23 -11.88 -9.34 -25.87
N MET A 24 -12.77 -9.46 -26.83
CA MET A 24 -12.42 -9.68 -28.24
C MET A 24 -12.01 -8.35 -28.89
N LEU A 25 -10.88 -8.33 -29.56
CA LEU A 25 -10.49 -7.22 -30.43
C LEU A 25 -11.16 -7.34 -31.80
N SER A 26 -11.13 -6.26 -32.59
CA SER A 26 -11.62 -6.27 -33.98
C SER A 26 -10.82 -7.25 -34.88
N SER A 27 -9.61 -7.62 -34.48
CA SER A 27 -8.79 -8.65 -35.13
C SER A 27 -9.28 -10.09 -34.89
N GLY A 28 -10.22 -10.30 -33.96
CA GLY A 28 -10.63 -11.63 -33.51
C GLY A 28 -9.74 -12.23 -32.41
N GLU A 29 -8.75 -11.46 -31.93
CA GLU A 29 -7.90 -11.87 -30.82
C GLU A 29 -8.57 -11.59 -29.48
N GLU A 30 -8.53 -12.56 -28.55
CA GLU A 30 -9.00 -12.39 -27.18
C GLU A 30 -7.86 -11.92 -26.29
N VAL A 31 -8.04 -10.75 -25.64
CA VAL A 31 -7.02 -10.15 -24.77
C VAL A 31 -7.55 -9.89 -23.36
N PRO A 32 -6.69 -9.96 -22.33
CA PRO A 32 -7.07 -9.57 -20.95
C PRO A 32 -7.52 -8.11 -20.94
N TYR A 33 -8.64 -7.87 -20.23
CA TYR A 33 -9.28 -6.54 -20.19
C TYR A 33 -9.41 -5.98 -18.78
N GLU A 34 -9.85 -6.80 -17.82
CA GLU A 34 -10.13 -6.35 -16.46
C GLU A 34 -9.75 -7.45 -15.45
N ILE A 35 -9.14 -7.04 -14.34
CA ILE A 35 -8.90 -7.88 -13.18
C ILE A 35 -9.91 -7.52 -12.11
N ASN A 36 -10.65 -8.54 -11.61
CA ASN A 36 -11.57 -8.40 -10.49
C ASN A 36 -11.00 -9.16 -9.29
N ILE A 37 -10.50 -8.44 -8.32
CA ILE A 37 -9.95 -8.94 -7.06
C ILE A 37 -10.06 -7.84 -6.01
N SER A 38 -10.37 -8.16 -4.76
CA SER A 38 -10.32 -7.16 -3.69
C SER A 38 -8.85 -6.78 -3.41
N TRP A 39 -8.62 -5.54 -2.98
CA TRP A 39 -7.25 -5.09 -2.67
C TRP A 39 -6.62 -5.95 -1.57
N TRP A 40 -7.40 -6.31 -0.55
CA TRP A 40 -6.97 -7.20 0.51
C TRP A 40 -6.54 -8.58 -0.02
N SER A 41 -7.38 -9.23 -0.82
CA SER A 41 -7.04 -10.53 -1.42
C SER A 41 -5.87 -10.46 -2.39
N ALA A 42 -5.68 -9.33 -3.10
CA ALA A 42 -4.53 -9.13 -3.96
C ALA A 42 -3.21 -9.09 -3.18
N MET A 43 -3.24 -8.70 -1.90
CA MET A 43 -2.08 -8.70 -1.01
C MET A 43 -1.85 -10.04 -0.30
N ALA A 44 -2.73 -11.01 -0.47
CA ALA A 44 -2.53 -12.35 0.05
C ALA A 44 -1.29 -13.00 -0.59
N ASP A 45 -0.71 -13.93 0.13
CA ASP A 45 0.36 -14.74 -0.40
C ASP A 45 -0.15 -15.65 -1.53
N GLY A 46 0.53 -15.62 -2.64
CA GLY A 46 0.35 -16.58 -3.75
C GLY A 46 1.25 -17.80 -3.60
N GLY A 47 1.69 -18.15 -2.39
CA GLY A 47 2.64 -19.23 -2.13
C GLY A 47 4.12 -18.82 -2.18
N ILE A 48 4.41 -17.52 -2.25
CA ILE A 48 5.78 -17.00 -2.39
C ILE A 48 6.28 -16.39 -1.07
N ASP A 49 5.39 -15.72 -0.33
CA ASP A 49 5.70 -15.01 0.92
C ASP A 49 4.91 -15.59 2.11
N PRO A 50 5.42 -15.46 3.34
CA PRO A 50 4.68 -15.83 4.53
C PRO A 50 3.34 -15.11 4.64
N THR A 51 2.27 -15.83 4.94
CA THR A 51 0.91 -15.27 5.03
C THR A 51 0.79 -14.18 6.09
N TYR A 52 1.63 -14.24 7.15
CA TYR A 52 1.65 -13.24 8.21
C TYR A 52 2.07 -11.83 7.74
N LEU A 53 2.69 -11.69 6.56
CA LEU A 53 3.04 -10.38 5.99
C LEU A 53 1.93 -9.76 5.14
N GLN A 54 0.73 -10.33 5.08
CA GLN A 54 -0.37 -9.76 4.30
C GLN A 54 -0.81 -8.39 4.81
N ARG A 55 -0.83 -8.20 6.13
CA ARG A 55 -1.18 -6.91 6.76
C ARG A 55 -0.17 -5.83 6.40
N GLU A 56 1.12 -6.17 6.47
CA GLU A 56 2.23 -5.27 6.14
C GLU A 56 2.20 -4.89 4.66
N ARG A 57 2.04 -5.87 3.75
CA ARG A 57 1.89 -5.59 2.30
C ARG A 57 0.70 -4.70 2.01
N PHE A 58 -0.45 -4.96 2.64
CA PHE A 58 -1.63 -4.15 2.46
C PHE A 58 -1.39 -2.71 2.96
N LEU A 59 -0.89 -2.55 4.19
CA LEU A 59 -0.62 -1.25 4.79
C LEU A 59 0.41 -0.45 3.97
N LEU A 60 1.49 -1.09 3.53
CA LEU A 60 2.47 -0.50 2.62
C LEU A 60 1.80 0.17 1.41
N THR A 61 0.87 -0.54 0.74
CA THR A 61 0.23 -0.01 -0.47
C THR A 61 -0.66 1.20 -0.17
N GLN A 62 -1.35 1.20 0.98
CA GLN A 62 -2.18 2.33 1.40
C GLN A 62 -1.31 3.54 1.78
N LEU A 63 -0.22 3.32 2.50
CA LEU A 63 0.73 4.37 2.88
C LEU A 63 1.46 4.95 1.66
N LEU A 64 1.76 4.12 0.66
CA LEU A 64 2.31 4.58 -0.60
C LEU A 64 1.34 5.53 -1.33
N ILE A 65 0.05 5.17 -1.42
CA ILE A 65 -1.00 6.05 -1.99
C ILE A 65 -1.04 7.38 -1.24
N LEU A 66 -0.96 7.35 0.09
CA LEU A 66 -0.95 8.56 0.92
C LEU A 66 0.31 9.41 0.75
N ALA A 67 1.44 8.84 0.35
CA ALA A 67 2.68 9.57 0.10
C ALA A 67 2.70 10.28 -1.26
N LEU A 68 1.86 9.88 -2.22
CA LEU A 68 1.82 10.47 -3.56
C LEU A 68 1.18 11.87 -3.56
N PRO A 69 1.50 12.73 -4.57
CA PRO A 69 0.80 13.98 -4.83
C PRO A 69 -0.69 13.77 -5.12
N GLY A 70 -1.47 14.82 -4.96
CA GLY A 70 -2.92 14.77 -5.20
C GLY A 70 -3.74 14.45 -3.95
N VAL A 71 -5.05 14.33 -4.15
CA VAL A 71 -6.01 14.00 -3.10
C VAL A 71 -6.23 12.49 -3.08
N PRO A 72 -5.85 11.78 -2.01
CA PRO A 72 -6.05 10.34 -1.92
C PRO A 72 -7.53 10.00 -1.81
N ALA A 73 -7.96 8.98 -2.52
CA ALA A 73 -9.30 8.42 -2.41
C ALA A 73 -9.23 6.96 -1.96
N PHE A 74 -10.06 6.61 -0.99
CA PHE A 74 -10.14 5.24 -0.50
C PHE A 74 -11.47 4.60 -0.91
N TYR A 75 -11.38 3.39 -1.42
CA TYR A 75 -12.55 2.54 -1.59
C TYR A 75 -12.90 1.90 -0.24
N LEU A 76 -14.14 2.09 0.23
CA LEU A 76 -14.55 1.65 1.57
C LEU A 76 -14.23 0.17 1.86
N PRO A 77 -14.51 -0.81 0.98
CA PRO A 77 -14.10 -2.19 1.22
C PRO A 77 -12.58 -2.38 1.39
N ALA A 78 -11.75 -1.55 0.78
CA ALA A 78 -10.31 -1.59 1.01
C ALA A 78 -9.96 -1.13 2.43
N LEU A 79 -10.55 -0.01 2.92
CA LEU A 79 -10.35 0.42 4.32
C LEU A 79 -10.75 -0.64 5.34
N LEU A 80 -11.68 -1.51 4.97
CA LEU A 80 -12.19 -2.58 5.83
C LEU A 80 -11.42 -3.90 5.65
N ALA A 81 -10.30 -3.91 4.94
CA ALA A 81 -9.56 -5.12 4.61
C ALA A 81 -10.49 -6.24 4.12
N ALA A 82 -11.42 -5.89 3.23
CA ALA A 82 -12.46 -6.81 2.80
C ALA A 82 -11.90 -7.83 1.79
N PRO A 83 -12.05 -9.14 2.04
CA PRO A 83 -11.64 -10.18 1.10
C PRO A 83 -12.57 -10.25 -0.12
N ASN A 84 -12.21 -11.09 -1.09
CA ASN A 84 -13.09 -11.45 -2.20
C ASN A 84 -14.41 -12.03 -1.69
N ASP A 85 -15.54 -11.54 -2.23
CA ASP A 85 -16.87 -12.08 -1.94
C ASP A 85 -17.28 -13.15 -2.96
N LEU A 86 -16.70 -14.33 -2.79
CA LEU A 86 -17.01 -15.49 -3.66
C LEU A 86 -18.48 -15.90 -3.56
N THR A 87 -19.11 -15.75 -2.41
CA THR A 87 -20.52 -16.10 -2.20
C THR A 87 -21.42 -15.22 -3.05
N ARG A 88 -21.18 -13.91 -3.01
CA ARG A 88 -21.93 -12.97 -3.84
C ARG A 88 -21.69 -13.22 -5.32
N PHE A 89 -20.43 -13.37 -5.73
CA PHE A 89 -20.10 -13.69 -7.13
C PHE A 89 -20.82 -14.95 -7.63
N ARG A 90 -20.80 -16.03 -6.87
CA ARG A 90 -21.48 -17.29 -7.24
C ARG A 90 -23.00 -17.12 -7.38
N ARG A 91 -23.60 -16.27 -6.56
CA ARG A 91 -25.04 -15.97 -6.59
C ARG A 91 -25.44 -15.12 -7.78
N THR A 92 -24.64 -14.11 -8.15
CA THR A 92 -25.01 -13.10 -9.15
C THR A 92 -24.45 -13.38 -10.54
N GLY A 93 -23.33 -14.12 -10.63
CA GLY A 93 -22.56 -14.29 -11.86
C GLY A 93 -21.80 -13.03 -12.31
N HIS A 94 -21.95 -11.90 -11.60
CA HIS A 94 -21.30 -10.64 -11.98
C HIS A 94 -19.87 -10.59 -11.40
N ARG A 95 -18.87 -10.56 -12.27
CA ARG A 95 -17.45 -10.60 -11.89
C ARG A 95 -17.06 -9.48 -10.91
N ARG A 96 -17.61 -8.27 -11.08
CA ARG A 96 -17.34 -7.14 -10.19
C ARG A 96 -17.91 -7.32 -8.78
N ASP A 97 -18.86 -8.20 -8.57
CA ASP A 97 -19.38 -8.48 -7.24
C ASP A 97 -18.35 -9.20 -6.34
N LEU A 98 -17.34 -9.82 -6.96
CA LEU A 98 -16.22 -10.41 -6.24
C LEU A 98 -15.46 -9.40 -5.35
N ASN A 99 -15.21 -8.20 -5.87
CA ASN A 99 -14.45 -7.16 -5.17
C ASN A 99 -15.31 -6.03 -4.62
N ARG A 100 -16.63 -6.26 -4.52
CA ARG A 100 -17.62 -5.32 -3.97
C ARG A 100 -18.46 -5.96 -2.86
N PRO A 101 -17.81 -6.46 -1.78
CA PRO A 101 -18.53 -7.06 -0.68
C PRO A 101 -19.50 -6.08 -0.06
N GLN A 102 -20.62 -6.59 0.44
CA GLN A 102 -21.63 -5.82 1.18
C GLN A 102 -21.59 -6.25 2.64
N PHE A 103 -21.64 -5.27 3.53
CA PHE A 103 -21.70 -5.51 4.97
C PHE A 103 -23.03 -4.99 5.52
N THR A 104 -23.64 -5.74 6.42
CA THR A 104 -24.64 -5.18 7.33
C THR A 104 -23.92 -4.37 8.41
N ALA A 105 -24.61 -3.37 8.97
CA ALA A 105 -24.04 -2.58 10.09
C ALA A 105 -23.57 -3.49 11.22
N GLN A 106 -24.40 -4.46 11.62
CA GLN A 106 -24.07 -5.39 12.69
C GLN A 106 -22.82 -6.26 12.37
N ALA A 107 -22.64 -6.70 11.12
CA ALA A 107 -21.47 -7.48 10.72
C ALA A 107 -20.19 -6.61 10.75
N LEU A 108 -20.32 -5.35 10.35
CA LEU A 108 -19.23 -4.39 10.42
C LEU A 108 -18.85 -4.06 11.85
N GLU A 109 -19.82 -3.77 12.72
CA GLU A 109 -19.60 -3.51 14.16
C GLU A 109 -18.88 -4.67 14.84
N ARG A 110 -19.31 -5.92 14.58
CA ARG A 110 -18.63 -7.12 15.11
C ARG A 110 -17.17 -7.19 14.66
N ARG A 111 -16.90 -6.94 13.37
CA ARG A 111 -15.51 -6.95 12.87
C ARG A 111 -14.65 -5.85 13.46
N LEU A 112 -15.22 -4.67 13.68
CA LEU A 112 -14.51 -3.55 14.29
C LEU A 112 -14.25 -3.77 15.79
N ALA A 113 -15.14 -4.49 16.47
CA ALA A 113 -15.01 -4.82 17.89
C ALA A 113 -14.09 -6.02 18.17
N ASP A 114 -13.83 -6.86 17.16
CA ASP A 114 -12.96 -8.02 17.28
C ASP A 114 -11.49 -7.59 17.19
N PRO A 115 -10.69 -7.71 18.27
CA PRO A 115 -9.30 -7.28 18.30
C PRO A 115 -8.40 -8.12 17.36
N ASP A 116 -8.81 -9.35 17.03
CA ASP A 116 -8.04 -10.26 16.17
C ASP A 116 -8.34 -10.04 14.68
N SER A 117 -9.34 -9.22 14.36
CA SER A 117 -9.71 -8.93 12.98
C SER A 117 -8.66 -8.08 12.26
N ASP A 118 -8.50 -8.29 10.95
CA ASP A 118 -7.59 -7.50 10.12
C ASP A 118 -7.96 -6.01 10.12
N VAL A 119 -9.25 -5.68 10.13
CA VAL A 119 -9.69 -4.29 10.14
C VAL A 119 -9.33 -3.59 11.46
N SER A 120 -9.45 -4.26 12.60
CA SER A 120 -9.06 -3.72 13.90
C SER A 120 -7.55 -3.47 14.00
N ALA A 121 -6.74 -4.31 13.36
CA ALA A 121 -5.30 -4.14 13.29
C ALA A 121 -4.87 -2.98 12.35
N LEU A 122 -5.54 -2.83 11.20
CA LEU A 122 -5.11 -1.92 10.13
C LEU A 122 -5.70 -0.50 10.26
N LEU A 123 -6.95 -0.39 10.68
CA LEU A 123 -7.66 0.89 10.71
C LEU A 123 -7.00 1.96 11.61
N PRO A 124 -6.46 1.64 12.81
CA PRO A 124 -5.73 2.62 13.61
C PRO A 124 -4.49 3.17 12.91
N ALA A 125 -3.72 2.31 12.24
CA ALA A 125 -2.53 2.73 11.48
C ALA A 125 -2.90 3.67 10.30
N LEU A 126 -3.97 3.35 9.57
CA LEU A 126 -4.47 4.20 8.48
C LEU A 126 -5.00 5.53 8.99
N ARG A 127 -5.74 5.54 10.11
CA ARG A 127 -6.23 6.78 10.74
C ARG A 127 -5.08 7.67 11.20
N ARG A 128 -4.04 7.08 11.81
CA ARG A 128 -2.83 7.81 12.18
C ARG A 128 -2.17 8.42 10.95
N ALA A 129 -1.93 7.64 9.91
CA ALA A 129 -1.31 8.15 8.68
C ALA A 129 -2.10 9.29 8.03
N LEU A 130 -3.44 9.22 8.04
CA LEU A 130 -4.30 10.31 7.57
C LEU A 130 -4.18 11.57 8.43
N ALA A 131 -4.08 11.41 9.76
CA ALA A 131 -3.88 12.53 10.67
C ALA A 131 -2.52 13.21 10.44
N GLU A 132 -1.45 12.43 10.33
CA GLU A 132 -0.11 12.95 10.03
C GLU A 132 -0.06 13.63 8.65
N ARG A 133 -0.68 13.01 7.64
CA ARG A 133 -0.79 13.63 6.31
C ARG A 133 -1.49 15.00 6.36
N ALA A 134 -2.47 15.18 7.23
CA ALA A 134 -3.26 16.41 7.32
C ALA A 134 -2.48 17.57 7.96
N VAL A 135 -1.51 17.30 8.81
CA VAL A 135 -0.76 18.32 9.55
C VAL A 135 0.58 18.68 8.91
N HIS A 136 1.13 17.82 8.05
CA HIS A 136 2.40 18.05 7.38
C HIS A 136 2.22 18.78 6.03
N PRO A 137 2.70 20.04 5.88
CA PRO A 137 2.63 20.79 4.62
C PRO A 137 3.24 20.08 3.42
N ALA A 138 4.27 19.27 3.63
CA ALA A 138 4.91 18.48 2.59
C ALA A 138 3.93 17.48 1.92
N PHE A 139 2.86 17.08 2.58
CA PHE A 139 1.82 16.23 2.00
C PHE A 139 0.69 16.98 1.28
N HIS A 140 0.75 18.30 1.19
CA HIS A 140 -0.25 19.03 0.40
C HIS A 140 -0.36 18.46 -1.02
N PRO A 141 -1.57 18.39 -1.62
CA PRO A 141 -1.76 17.80 -2.95
C PRO A 141 -0.80 18.31 -4.03
N ASP A 142 -0.51 19.61 -4.03
CA ASP A 142 0.36 20.27 -5.01
C ASP A 142 1.84 20.35 -4.58
N ALA A 143 2.22 19.77 -3.43
CA ALA A 143 3.62 19.77 -3.03
C ALA A 143 4.46 18.95 -4.04
N PRO A 144 5.58 19.51 -4.54
CA PRO A 144 6.42 18.79 -5.48
C PRO A 144 6.95 17.49 -4.89
N MET A 145 7.14 16.50 -5.75
CA MET A 145 7.65 15.18 -5.38
C MET A 145 8.90 14.86 -6.20
N THR A 146 9.89 14.26 -5.55
CA THR A 146 11.07 13.68 -6.20
C THR A 146 11.19 12.22 -5.81
N VAL A 147 11.46 11.34 -6.77
CA VAL A 147 11.78 9.93 -6.52
C VAL A 147 13.29 9.84 -6.26
N LEU A 148 13.67 9.33 -5.09
CA LEU A 148 15.08 9.15 -4.69
C LEU A 148 15.58 7.72 -4.89
N SER A 149 14.71 6.79 -5.23
CA SER A 149 15.00 5.36 -5.41
C SER A 149 15.15 4.95 -6.87
N GLU A 150 15.50 5.87 -7.77
CA GLU A 150 15.72 5.53 -9.18
C GLU A 150 16.74 4.41 -9.34
N GLY A 151 16.39 3.42 -10.17
CA GLY A 151 17.22 2.22 -10.42
C GLY A 151 17.14 1.15 -9.33
N ARG A 152 16.45 1.37 -8.21
CA ARG A 152 16.21 0.35 -7.17
C ARG A 152 14.93 -0.42 -7.45
N SER A 153 14.94 -1.72 -7.12
CA SER A 153 13.79 -2.61 -7.25
C SER A 153 13.28 -3.14 -5.90
N ASP A 154 13.93 -2.75 -4.81
CA ASP A 154 13.68 -3.24 -3.45
C ASP A 154 12.97 -2.20 -2.55
N CYS A 155 13.03 -0.93 -2.91
CA CYS A 155 12.36 0.12 -2.15
C CYS A 155 11.82 1.23 -3.06
N VAL A 156 10.86 2.00 -2.51
CA VAL A 156 10.37 3.26 -3.07
C VAL A 156 10.64 4.37 -2.07
N ILE A 157 11.40 5.38 -2.47
CA ILE A 157 11.76 6.53 -1.64
C ILE A 157 11.27 7.80 -2.33
N LEU A 158 10.36 8.51 -1.69
CA LEU A 158 9.71 9.71 -2.20
C LEU A 158 10.04 10.89 -1.28
N ARG A 159 10.58 11.96 -1.84
CA ARG A 159 10.79 13.23 -1.12
C ARG A 159 9.74 14.24 -1.56
N ARG A 160 9.13 14.88 -0.59
CA ARG A 160 8.17 15.98 -0.79
C ARG A 160 8.59 17.18 0.05
N SER A 161 8.40 18.38 -0.48
CA SER A 161 8.78 19.60 0.23
C SER A 161 7.77 20.71 -0.02
N ARG A 162 7.33 21.39 1.04
CA ARG A 162 6.47 22.58 0.97
C ARG A 162 6.53 23.36 2.28
N GLY A 163 6.47 24.70 2.20
CA GLY A 163 6.40 25.57 3.38
C GLY A 163 7.61 25.49 4.31
N GLY A 164 8.78 25.19 3.76
CA GLY A 164 10.03 25.02 4.54
C GLY A 164 10.20 23.61 5.11
N GLU A 165 9.17 22.77 5.07
CA GLU A 165 9.24 21.37 5.51
C GLU A 165 9.68 20.44 4.37
N THR A 166 10.52 19.47 4.69
CA THR A 166 10.87 18.34 3.83
C THR A 166 10.52 17.04 4.53
N LEU A 167 9.78 16.20 3.84
CA LEU A 167 9.40 14.87 4.29
C LEU A 167 9.86 13.81 3.28
N VAL A 168 10.42 12.72 3.78
CA VAL A 168 10.87 11.58 2.97
C VAL A 168 10.11 10.32 3.39
N ALA A 169 9.31 9.79 2.46
CA ALA A 169 8.59 8.53 2.65
C ALA A 169 9.44 7.38 2.09
N VAL A 170 9.85 6.46 2.96
CA VAL A 170 10.69 5.30 2.66
C VAL A 170 9.84 4.05 2.76
N HIS A 171 9.75 3.27 1.68
CA HIS A 171 8.91 2.07 1.59
C HIS A 171 9.78 0.86 1.19
N ASN A 172 9.85 -0.16 2.02
CA ASN A 172 10.42 -1.45 1.65
C ASN A 172 9.35 -2.26 0.90
N ILE A 173 9.53 -2.49 -0.38
CA ILE A 173 8.55 -3.22 -1.22
C ILE A 173 8.86 -4.72 -1.33
N THR A 174 9.67 -5.26 -0.42
CA THR A 174 10.10 -6.66 -0.41
C THR A 174 9.84 -7.36 0.92
N ALA A 175 9.87 -8.69 0.90
CA ALA A 175 9.84 -9.54 2.10
C ALA A 175 11.20 -9.63 2.84
N ALA A 176 12.24 -8.97 2.32
CA ALA A 176 13.55 -8.93 2.95
C ALA A 176 13.70 -7.68 3.84
N ARG A 177 14.47 -7.82 4.92
CA ARG A 177 14.94 -6.67 5.69
C ARG A 177 15.96 -5.90 4.86
N LEU A 178 15.79 -4.58 4.76
CA LEU A 178 16.71 -3.69 4.07
C LEU A 178 17.45 -2.81 5.07
N SER A 179 18.58 -2.25 4.63
CA SER A 179 19.28 -1.18 5.35
C SER A 179 19.22 0.10 4.55
N PHE A 180 19.08 1.24 5.23
CA PHE A 180 19.14 2.56 4.63
C PHE A 180 19.92 3.53 5.49
N ARG A 181 20.41 4.61 4.88
CA ARG A 181 21.11 5.71 5.54
C ARG A 181 20.42 7.02 5.22
N LEU A 182 20.37 7.93 6.18
CA LEU A 182 19.75 9.24 6.01
C LEU A 182 20.55 10.13 5.04
N SER A 183 21.86 9.91 4.89
CA SER A 183 22.74 10.72 4.03
C SER A 183 22.31 10.80 2.56
N GLY A 184 21.55 9.81 2.06
CA GLY A 184 21.01 9.80 0.70
C GLY A 184 19.63 10.47 0.54
N LEU A 185 19.03 10.94 1.63
CA LEU A 185 17.64 11.42 1.61
C LEU A 185 17.52 12.95 1.42
N GLY A 186 18.63 13.67 1.58
CA GLY A 186 18.64 15.15 1.64
C GLY A 186 18.24 15.63 3.03
N GLY A 187 18.47 16.90 3.33
CA GLY A 187 18.28 17.49 4.66
C GLY A 187 19.60 17.71 5.39
N ASP A 188 19.52 18.18 6.64
CA ASP A 188 20.68 18.41 7.48
C ASP A 188 21.19 17.09 8.07
N LEU A 189 22.41 16.70 7.72
CA LEU A 189 23.05 15.47 8.21
C LEU A 189 23.49 15.54 9.68
N ASN A 190 23.40 16.70 10.31
CA ASN A 190 23.75 16.89 11.72
C ASN A 190 22.52 16.83 12.65
N GLN A 191 21.32 16.71 12.07
CA GLN A 191 20.09 16.65 12.84
C GLN A 191 19.40 15.28 12.68
N PRO A 192 18.79 14.76 13.76
CA PRO A 192 18.03 13.53 13.69
C PRO A 192 16.76 13.71 12.84
N TRP A 193 16.26 12.59 12.35
CA TRP A 193 14.98 12.53 11.64
C TRP A 193 13.95 11.82 12.51
N ALA A 194 12.75 12.34 12.56
CA ALA A 194 11.64 11.71 13.23
C ALA A 194 10.69 11.03 12.22
N ASP A 195 10.22 9.84 12.56
CA ASP A 195 9.16 9.15 11.80
C ASP A 195 7.80 9.54 12.37
N CYS A 196 7.01 10.29 11.62
CA CYS A 196 5.69 10.69 12.06
C CYS A 196 4.72 9.51 12.25
N LEU A 197 4.94 8.37 11.61
CA LEU A 197 4.10 7.19 11.78
C LEU A 197 4.33 6.46 13.11
N SER A 198 5.56 6.40 13.59
CA SER A 198 5.92 5.65 14.80
C SER A 198 6.37 6.53 15.97
N GLY A 199 6.82 7.76 15.69
CA GLY A 199 7.50 8.63 16.64
C GLY A 199 8.95 8.24 16.89
N HIS A 200 9.48 7.23 16.18
CA HIS A 200 10.87 6.82 16.32
C HIS A 200 11.82 7.89 15.77
N VAL A 201 12.95 8.08 16.45
CA VAL A 201 14.00 9.02 16.05
C VAL A 201 15.15 8.24 15.43
N PHE A 202 15.58 8.69 14.26
CA PHE A 202 16.67 8.12 13.48
C PHE A 202 17.89 9.03 13.52
N GLU A 203 19.01 8.50 14.00
CA GLU A 203 20.27 9.24 14.10
C GLU A 203 20.95 9.35 12.72
N PRO A 204 21.50 10.55 12.36
CA PRO A 204 21.95 10.86 11.00
C PRO A 204 23.07 9.96 10.47
N HIS A 205 24.00 9.55 11.33
CA HIS A 205 25.24 8.86 10.93
C HIS A 205 25.13 7.33 11.01
N GLN A 206 24.00 6.80 11.46
CA GLN A 206 23.77 5.37 11.62
C GLN A 206 23.17 4.73 10.36
N SER A 207 23.36 3.42 10.24
CA SER A 207 22.60 2.60 9.30
C SER A 207 21.36 2.09 10.01
N HIS A 208 20.21 2.28 9.40
CA HIS A 208 18.92 1.91 9.97
C HIS A 208 18.35 0.70 9.25
N SER A 209 17.63 -0.12 10.00
CA SER A 209 16.91 -1.29 9.46
C SER A 209 15.52 -0.88 9.00
N LEU A 210 15.09 -1.42 7.87
CA LEU A 210 13.76 -1.30 7.33
C LEU A 210 13.18 -2.71 7.20
N GLU A 211 12.26 -3.06 8.09
CA GLU A 211 11.65 -4.39 8.14
C GLU A 211 10.90 -4.73 6.84
N PRO A 212 10.58 -6.00 6.58
CA PRO A 212 9.78 -6.39 5.43
C PRO A 212 8.48 -5.58 5.33
N TYR A 213 8.26 -4.98 4.16
CA TYR A 213 7.09 -4.14 3.86
C TYR A 213 6.87 -2.95 4.80
N ALA A 214 7.87 -2.57 5.60
CA ALA A 214 7.78 -1.41 6.49
C ALA A 214 7.82 -0.09 5.71
N VAL A 215 7.20 0.92 6.33
CA VAL A 215 7.15 2.29 5.82
C VAL A 215 7.56 3.24 6.93
N HIS A 216 8.39 4.22 6.62
CA HIS A 216 8.70 5.36 7.47
C HIS A 216 8.42 6.67 6.73
N TRP A 217 7.80 7.61 7.41
CA TRP A 217 7.62 8.99 6.95
C TRP A 217 8.50 9.90 7.78
N LEU A 218 9.68 10.17 7.26
CA LEU A 218 10.77 10.86 7.95
C LEU A 218 10.72 12.34 7.68
N PHE A 219 10.82 13.16 8.73
CA PHE A 219 10.95 14.60 8.65
C PHE A 219 11.98 15.08 9.67
N GLN A 220 12.52 16.29 9.42
CA GLN A 220 13.35 16.99 10.40
C GLN A 220 12.48 18.03 11.11
N PRO A 221 12.35 17.95 12.45
CA PRO A 221 11.53 18.88 13.22
C PRO A 221 12.05 20.31 13.19
#